data_638d2ebb90aae541ba18d7782aa8018d
#
_entry.id   638d2ebb90aae541ba18d7782aa8018d
#
_cell.length_a   1.000
_cell.length_b   1.000
_cell.length_c   1.000
_cell.angle_alpha   90.00
_cell.angle_beta   90.00
_cell.angle_gamma   90.00
#
_symmetry.space_group_name_H-M   'P 1'
#
loop_
_entity.id
_entity.type
_entity.pdbx_description
1 polymer ?
#
loop_
_entity_poly.entity_id
_entity_poly.type
_entity_poly.pdbx_seq_one_letter_code
_entity_poly.pdbx_strand_id
1 'polypeptide(L)'
;MIMSEENKRYFFSFSFFKIDPKWRWMADLAKEESARELENILENAPVKIRTYSTLGLRDDADFLIWCMSESIEDIQETISKIYLTVVGKYIIPSIVYFSSTRPSIYAQTDRIHSFVGGLDAKKYAVVYPCLLYTSPSPRDS
;
A
#
# COMPACT_ATOMS: atom_id res chain seq x y z
N MET A 1 -3.15 -19.03 22.89
CA MET A 1 -2.50 -17.91 23.61
C MET A 1 -2.91 -16.59 22.96
N ILE A 2 -3.35 -15.68 23.77
CA ILE A 2 -3.77 -14.37 23.26
C ILE A 2 -2.60 -13.42 23.38
N MET A 3 -2.18 -12.85 22.27
CA MET A 3 -1.14 -11.84 22.30
C MET A 3 -1.79 -10.50 22.65
N SER A 4 -1.09 -9.72 23.46
CA SER A 4 -1.57 -8.37 23.76
C SER A 4 -1.38 -7.52 22.50
N GLU A 5 -2.12 -6.42 22.42
CA GLU A 5 -1.98 -5.48 21.33
C GLU A 5 -0.54 -5.03 21.15
N GLU A 6 0.16 -4.88 22.25
CA GLU A 6 1.53 -4.40 22.24
C GLU A 6 2.49 -5.34 21.58
N ASN A 7 2.15 -6.64 21.52
CA ASN A 7 3.00 -7.65 20.94
C ASN A 7 2.57 -8.06 19.55
N LYS A 8 1.51 -7.48 19.03
CA LYS A 8 1.06 -7.79 17.69
C LYS A 8 2.00 -7.17 16.67
N ARG A 9 2.21 -7.91 15.60
CA ARG A 9 3.00 -7.43 14.48
C ARG A 9 2.07 -7.03 13.36
N TYR A 10 2.33 -5.85 12.82
CA TYR A 10 1.59 -5.33 11.68
C TYR A 10 2.52 -5.23 10.49
N PHE A 11 1.98 -5.54 9.33
CA PHE A 11 2.72 -5.49 8.08
C PHE A 11 2.14 -4.40 7.21
N PHE A 12 3.03 -3.72 6.48
CA PHE A 12 2.67 -2.62 5.60
C PHE A 12 3.24 -2.89 4.23
N SER A 13 2.47 -2.63 3.19
CA SER A 13 3.00 -2.61 1.85
C SER A 13 2.63 -1.29 1.19
N PHE A 14 3.59 -0.71 0.51
CA PHE A 14 3.42 0.52 -0.26
C PHE A 14 3.75 0.15 -1.69
N SER A 15 2.72 -0.04 -2.49
CA SER A 15 2.88 -0.49 -3.86
C SER A 15 2.58 0.66 -4.81
N PHE A 16 3.60 1.09 -5.54
CA PHE A 16 3.46 2.13 -6.55
C PHE A 16 3.27 1.45 -7.89
N PHE A 17 2.25 1.87 -8.62
CA PHE A 17 1.89 1.27 -9.91
C PHE A 17 1.94 2.29 -11.02
N LYS A 18 2.37 1.83 -12.17
CA LYS A 18 2.29 2.60 -13.39
C LYS A 18 1.18 2.04 -14.26
N ILE A 19 0.41 2.92 -14.87
CA ILE A 19 -0.71 2.54 -15.74
C ILE A 19 -0.23 2.56 -17.18
N ASP A 20 -0.49 1.48 -17.92
CA ASP A 20 -0.22 1.43 -19.34
C ASP A 20 -1.10 2.48 -20.04
N PRO A 21 -0.53 3.34 -20.88
CA PRO A 21 -1.29 4.35 -21.58
C PRO A 21 -2.50 3.80 -22.34
N LYS A 22 -2.46 2.56 -22.74
CA LYS A 22 -3.59 1.93 -23.44
C LYS A 22 -4.87 1.99 -22.64
N TRP A 23 -4.79 1.95 -21.32
CA TRP A 23 -5.98 2.05 -20.49
C TRP A 23 -6.67 3.39 -20.67
N ARG A 24 -5.91 4.46 -20.87
CA ARG A 24 -6.47 5.81 -21.05
C ARG A 24 -7.29 5.91 -22.34
N TRP A 25 -6.96 5.08 -23.33
CA TRP A 25 -7.60 5.12 -24.63
C TRP A 25 -8.79 4.17 -24.74
N MET A 26 -9.15 3.48 -23.67
CA MET A 26 -10.33 2.66 -23.65
C MET A 26 -11.57 3.54 -23.71
N ALA A 27 -12.68 2.97 -24.17
CA ALA A 27 -13.96 3.66 -24.17
C ALA A 27 -14.32 4.07 -22.74
N ASP A 28 -14.98 5.23 -22.61
CA ASP A 28 -15.28 5.78 -21.29
C ASP A 28 -16.06 4.80 -20.41
N LEU A 29 -17.04 4.11 -21.00
CA LEU A 29 -17.83 3.15 -20.23
C LEU A 29 -16.95 1.99 -19.72
N ALA A 30 -16.07 1.49 -20.56
CA ALA A 30 -15.17 0.41 -20.16
C ALA A 30 -14.22 0.86 -19.06
N LYS A 31 -13.74 2.11 -19.13
CA LYS A 31 -12.88 2.65 -18.06
C LYS A 31 -13.64 2.77 -16.75
N GLU A 32 -14.88 3.25 -16.81
CA GLU A 32 -15.70 3.38 -15.61
C GLU A 32 -15.98 2.02 -14.97
N GLU A 33 -16.30 1.02 -15.77
CA GLU A 33 -16.58 -0.31 -15.28
C GLU A 33 -15.33 -0.92 -14.64
N SER A 34 -14.17 -0.73 -15.29
CA SER A 34 -12.92 -1.27 -14.76
C SER A 34 -12.54 -0.58 -13.45
N ALA A 35 -12.73 0.72 -13.36
CA ALA A 35 -12.46 1.46 -12.13
C ALA A 35 -13.40 1.02 -11.01
N ARG A 36 -14.64 0.77 -11.33
CA ARG A 36 -15.63 0.33 -10.35
C ARG A 36 -15.31 -1.08 -9.83
N GLU A 37 -14.85 -1.93 -10.72
CA GLU A 37 -14.42 -3.26 -10.34
C GLU A 37 -13.27 -3.21 -9.35
N LEU A 38 -12.26 -2.38 -9.63
CA LEU A 38 -11.13 -2.20 -8.75
C LEU A 38 -11.57 -1.64 -7.39
N GLU A 39 -12.41 -0.63 -7.42
CA GLU A 39 -12.93 0.00 -6.22
C GLU A 39 -13.64 -1.02 -5.33
N ASN A 40 -14.44 -1.90 -5.94
CA ASN A 40 -15.15 -2.93 -5.21
C ASN A 40 -14.18 -3.91 -4.54
N ILE A 41 -13.10 -4.29 -5.22
CA ILE A 41 -12.08 -5.15 -4.63
C ILE A 41 -11.44 -4.47 -3.43
N LEU A 42 -11.14 -3.18 -3.54
CA LEU A 42 -10.49 -2.45 -2.46
C LEU A 42 -11.42 -2.27 -1.25
N GLU A 43 -12.68 -2.02 -1.49
CA GLU A 43 -13.66 -1.83 -0.42
C GLU A 43 -13.90 -3.12 0.37
N ASN A 44 -13.81 -4.27 -0.28
CA ASN A 44 -14.08 -5.55 0.35
C ASN A 44 -12.84 -6.31 0.77
N ALA A 45 -11.69 -5.67 0.70
CA ALA A 45 -10.43 -6.32 1.06
C ALA A 45 -10.33 -6.53 2.57
N PRO A 46 -9.72 -7.65 2.99
CA PRO A 46 -9.56 -7.95 4.42
C PRO A 46 -8.40 -7.19 5.07
N VAL A 47 -7.96 -6.11 4.45
CA VAL A 47 -6.84 -5.30 4.95
C VAL A 47 -7.27 -3.85 4.97
N LYS A 48 -6.57 -3.04 5.74
CA LYS A 48 -6.76 -1.60 5.69
C LYS A 48 -6.02 -1.05 4.47
N ILE A 49 -6.72 -0.25 3.68
CA ILE A 49 -6.17 0.26 2.42
C ILE A 49 -6.35 1.77 2.33
N ARG A 50 -5.33 2.41 1.80
CA ARG A 50 -5.38 3.81 1.38
C ARG A 50 -4.80 3.89 -0.01
N THR A 51 -5.39 4.73 -0.85
CA THR A 51 -4.91 4.92 -2.21
C THR A 51 -4.64 6.40 -2.45
N TYR A 52 -3.62 6.67 -3.22
CA TYR A 52 -3.23 8.04 -3.55
C TYR A 52 -2.79 8.10 -4.99
N SER A 53 -3.20 9.16 -5.69
CA SER A 53 -2.73 9.40 -7.04
C SER A 53 -1.35 10.06 -6.99
N THR A 54 -0.45 9.56 -7.81
CA THR A 54 0.85 10.20 -8.00
C THR A 54 0.96 10.76 -9.41
N LEU A 55 -0.15 10.75 -10.13
CA LEU A 55 -0.18 11.19 -11.53
C LEU A 55 0.33 12.63 -11.63
N GLY A 56 1.32 12.83 -12.48
CA GLY A 56 1.92 14.13 -12.65
C GLY A 56 2.93 14.51 -11.59
N LEU A 57 3.07 13.72 -10.55
CA LEU A 57 4.00 14.00 -9.43
C LEU A 57 5.22 13.11 -9.46
N ARG A 58 5.12 11.97 -10.13
CA ARG A 58 6.22 11.03 -10.30
C ARG A 58 6.24 10.58 -11.75
N ASP A 59 7.44 10.31 -12.26
CA ASP A 59 7.60 9.78 -13.61
C ASP A 59 7.51 8.25 -13.65
N ASP A 60 7.69 7.61 -12.51
CA ASP A 60 7.76 6.16 -12.42
C ASP A 60 6.47 5.51 -11.91
N ALA A 61 5.50 6.29 -11.48
CA ALA A 61 4.27 5.73 -10.93
C ALA A 61 3.10 6.69 -11.11
N ASP A 62 1.92 6.12 -11.23
CA ASP A 62 0.69 6.89 -11.39
C ASP A 62 -0.19 6.83 -10.15
N PHE A 63 -0.09 5.78 -9.35
CA PHE A 63 -0.82 5.72 -8.09
C PHE A 63 -0.13 4.78 -7.10
N LEU A 64 -0.52 4.94 -5.84
CA LEU A 64 -0.01 4.18 -4.72
C LEU A 64 -1.17 3.45 -4.04
N ILE A 65 -0.95 2.19 -3.74
CA ILE A 65 -1.84 1.43 -2.87
C ILE A 65 -1.04 1.09 -1.61
N TRP A 66 -1.56 1.55 -0.48
CA TRP A 66 -0.95 1.32 0.82
C TRP A 66 -1.85 0.36 1.59
N CYS A 67 -1.30 -0.80 1.94
CA CYS A 67 -2.01 -1.83 2.71
C CYS A 67 -1.40 -2.01 4.08
N MET A 68 -2.25 -2.29 5.06
CA MET A 68 -1.81 -2.68 6.39
C MET A 68 -2.63 -3.86 6.87
N SER A 69 -1.96 -4.85 7.43
CA SER A 69 -2.63 -6.03 7.99
C SER A 69 -1.73 -6.74 8.99
N GLU A 70 -2.35 -7.53 9.85
CA GLU A 70 -1.62 -8.44 10.72
C GLU A 70 -1.20 -9.71 9.95
N SER A 71 -1.72 -9.90 8.76
CA SER A 71 -1.51 -11.09 7.94
C SER A 71 -0.88 -10.71 6.60
N ILE A 72 0.31 -11.24 6.35
CA ILE A 72 0.97 -11.05 5.06
C ILE A 72 0.12 -11.69 3.96
N GLU A 73 -0.47 -12.83 4.26
CA GLU A 73 -1.30 -13.57 3.30
C GLU A 73 -2.48 -12.72 2.82
N ASP A 74 -3.09 -11.97 3.74
CA ASP A 74 -4.20 -11.10 3.37
C ASP A 74 -3.76 -9.98 2.43
N ILE A 75 -2.56 -9.44 2.64
CA ILE A 75 -1.99 -8.43 1.74
C ILE A 75 -1.74 -9.05 0.37
N GLN A 76 -1.13 -10.23 0.35
CA GLN A 76 -0.86 -10.92 -0.91
C GLN A 76 -2.15 -11.27 -1.66
N GLU A 77 -3.15 -11.73 -0.95
CA GLU A 77 -4.44 -12.06 -1.55
C GLU A 77 -5.08 -10.81 -2.16
N THR A 78 -5.03 -9.71 -1.45
CA THR A 78 -5.60 -8.45 -1.94
C THR A 78 -4.92 -7.99 -3.22
N ILE A 79 -3.59 -7.97 -3.22
CA ILE A 79 -2.83 -7.57 -4.40
C ILE A 79 -3.08 -8.52 -5.57
N SER A 80 -3.17 -9.81 -5.26
CA SER A 80 -3.47 -10.83 -6.27
C SER A 80 -4.82 -10.58 -6.93
N LYS A 81 -5.83 -10.26 -6.13
CA LYS A 81 -7.15 -9.95 -6.68
C LYS A 81 -7.13 -8.70 -7.54
N ILE A 82 -6.34 -7.70 -7.17
CA ILE A 82 -6.20 -6.50 -7.99
C ILE A 82 -5.65 -6.85 -9.37
N TYR A 83 -4.66 -7.72 -9.44
CA TYR A 83 -4.08 -8.14 -10.72
C TYR A 83 -5.06 -8.91 -11.60
N LEU A 84 -6.09 -9.51 -11.01
CA LEU A 84 -7.08 -10.26 -11.77
C LEU A 84 -8.21 -9.38 -12.33
N THR A 85 -8.23 -8.10 -11.99
CA THR A 85 -9.22 -7.18 -12.53
C THR A 85 -8.84 -6.70 -13.92
N VAL A 86 -9.75 -6.02 -14.58
CA VAL A 86 -9.45 -5.41 -15.89
C VAL A 86 -8.33 -4.38 -15.75
N VAL A 87 -8.39 -3.54 -14.71
CA VAL A 87 -7.31 -2.58 -14.45
C VAL A 87 -5.99 -3.32 -14.26
N GLY A 88 -6.04 -4.48 -13.63
CA GLY A 88 -4.84 -5.29 -13.40
C GLY A 88 -4.08 -5.66 -14.65
N LYS A 89 -4.75 -5.69 -15.78
CA LYS A 89 -4.10 -5.97 -17.07
C LYS A 89 -3.25 -4.81 -17.57
N TYR A 90 -3.49 -3.63 -17.02
CA TYR A 90 -2.88 -2.39 -17.51
C TYR A 90 -2.01 -1.71 -16.47
N ILE A 91 -1.71 -2.39 -15.36
CA ILE A 91 -0.84 -1.81 -14.34
C ILE A 91 0.40 -2.67 -14.17
N ILE A 92 1.48 -1.98 -13.87
CA ILE A 92 2.77 -2.62 -13.63
C ILE A 92 3.29 -2.07 -12.31
N PRO A 93 3.73 -2.94 -11.40
CA PRO A 93 4.35 -2.45 -10.18
C PRO A 93 5.67 -1.77 -10.52
N SER A 94 5.85 -0.58 -10.01
CA SER A 94 7.06 0.19 -10.24
C SER A 94 8.02 0.01 -9.07
N ILE A 95 7.55 0.34 -7.88
CA ILE A 95 8.33 0.22 -6.65
C ILE A 95 7.40 -0.32 -5.59
N VAL A 96 7.90 -1.30 -4.82
CA VAL A 96 7.13 -1.84 -3.70
C VAL A 96 8.01 -1.80 -2.46
N TYR A 97 7.51 -1.18 -1.41
CA TYR A 97 8.16 -1.22 -0.11
C TYR A 97 7.32 -2.08 0.82
N PHE A 98 7.98 -2.94 1.54
CA PHE A 98 7.33 -3.80 2.52
C PHE A 98 8.01 -3.61 3.85
N SER A 99 7.24 -3.46 4.92
CA SER A 99 7.79 -3.29 6.24
C SER A 99 6.91 -3.97 7.28
N SER A 100 7.47 -4.14 8.45
CA SER A 100 6.71 -4.65 9.58
C SER A 100 7.07 -3.86 10.82
N THR A 101 6.12 -3.79 11.74
CA THR A 101 6.39 -3.21 13.05
C THR A 101 7.12 -4.24 13.90
N ARG A 102 7.86 -3.77 14.88
CA ARG A 102 8.45 -4.63 15.89
C ARG A 102 7.80 -4.34 17.22
N PRO A 103 7.49 -5.37 18.00
CA PRO A 103 7.10 -5.14 19.38
C PRO A 103 8.23 -4.40 20.08
N SER A 104 7.89 -3.36 20.82
CA SER A 104 8.89 -2.54 21.49
C SER A 104 8.38 -2.17 22.85
N ILE A 105 9.28 -2.17 23.82
CA ILE A 105 8.96 -1.70 25.16
C ILE A 105 8.83 -0.18 25.18
N TYR A 106 9.37 0.48 24.16
CA TYR A 106 9.20 1.93 24.05
C TYR A 106 8.02 2.15 23.14
N ALA A 107 6.97 2.47 23.67
CA ALA A 107 5.71 2.64 23.05
C ALA A 107 5.70 3.27 21.69
N GLN A 108 5.83 2.49 20.72
CA GLN A 108 5.34 2.80 19.40
C GLN A 108 3.83 2.58 19.38
N THR A 109 3.30 2.20 20.51
CA THR A 109 1.93 1.80 20.70
C THR A 109 0.95 2.86 20.20
N ASP A 110 1.22 4.11 20.52
CA ASP A 110 0.34 5.20 20.10
C ASP A 110 0.31 5.33 18.58
N ARG A 111 1.44 5.19 17.93
CA ARG A 111 1.50 5.25 16.47
C ARG A 111 0.77 4.08 15.84
N ILE A 112 0.98 2.89 16.39
CA ILE A 112 0.31 1.71 15.90
C ILE A 112 -1.19 1.85 16.08
N HIS A 113 -1.62 2.30 17.26
CA HIS A 113 -3.04 2.51 17.54
C HIS A 113 -3.65 3.56 16.61
N SER A 114 -2.88 4.57 16.24
CA SER A 114 -3.35 5.57 15.27
C SER A 114 -3.70 4.92 13.93
N PHE A 115 -2.87 4.00 13.47
CA PHE A 115 -3.16 3.31 12.22
C PHE A 115 -4.28 2.31 12.37
N VAL A 116 -4.23 1.51 13.44
CA VAL A 116 -5.22 0.47 13.67
C VAL A 116 -6.58 1.07 13.99
N GLY A 117 -6.59 2.18 14.68
CA GLY A 117 -7.82 2.86 15.05
C GLY A 117 -8.60 3.46 13.89
N GLY A 118 -8.06 3.35 12.69
CA GLY A 118 -8.77 3.81 11.53
C GLY A 118 -8.79 5.31 11.40
N LEU A 119 -7.64 5.94 11.57
CA LEU A 119 -7.55 7.37 11.34
C LEU A 119 -8.04 7.70 9.95
N ASP A 120 -8.66 8.82 9.82
CA ASP A 120 -9.14 9.29 8.54
C ASP A 120 -8.00 9.35 7.55
N ALA A 121 -8.29 9.00 6.31
CA ALA A 121 -7.32 9.14 5.24
C ALA A 121 -6.97 10.61 5.08
N LYS A 122 -5.69 10.88 5.05
CA LYS A 122 -5.22 12.24 4.81
C LYS A 122 -5.23 12.52 3.32
N LYS A 123 -5.31 13.79 2.99
CA LYS A 123 -5.34 14.18 1.58
C LYS A 123 -4.02 13.87 0.89
N TYR A 124 -2.91 13.96 1.62
CA TYR A 124 -1.59 13.74 1.06
C TYR A 124 -0.84 12.70 1.88
N ALA A 125 0.00 11.95 1.20
CA ALA A 125 0.89 10.99 1.85
C ALA A 125 2.30 11.20 1.33
N VAL A 126 3.28 11.08 2.23
CA VAL A 126 4.69 11.13 1.85
C VAL A 126 5.32 9.84 2.36
N VAL A 127 5.99 9.13 1.46
CA VAL A 127 6.61 7.86 1.78
C VAL A 127 8.13 8.02 1.75
N TYR A 128 8.75 7.76 2.90
CA TYR A 128 10.20 7.80 3.02
C TYR A 128 10.72 6.39 3.21
N PRO A 129 11.41 5.83 2.22
CA PRO A 129 12.10 4.58 2.47
C PRO A 129 13.29 4.88 3.39
N CYS A 130 13.24 4.28 4.56
CA CYS A 130 14.30 4.46 5.54
C CYS A 130 15.12 3.19 5.62
N LEU A 131 16.38 3.26 5.23
CA LEU A 131 17.28 2.13 5.29
C LEU A 131 18.20 2.30 6.47
N LEU A 132 18.21 1.26 7.32
CA LEU A 132 19.12 1.21 8.43
C LEU A 132 20.32 0.37 8.04
N TYR A 133 21.47 0.99 7.99
CA TYR A 133 22.68 0.28 7.67
C TYR A 133 23.38 -0.14 8.94
N THR A 134 23.75 -1.40 9.01
CA THR A 134 24.51 -1.87 10.14
C THR A 134 25.98 -1.51 10.02
N SER A 135 26.46 -1.28 8.81
CA SER A 135 27.82 -0.83 8.61
C SER A 135 27.81 0.66 8.40
N PRO A 136 28.87 1.32 8.77
CA PRO A 136 28.96 2.75 8.53
C PRO A 136 28.94 2.98 7.05
N SER A 137 28.12 3.85 6.66
CA SER A 137 28.03 4.18 5.31
C SER A 137 29.09 5.18 5.02
N PRO A 138 29.82 4.90 4.02
CA PRO A 138 30.80 5.85 3.66
C PRO A 138 30.21 7.09 3.25
N ARG A 139 29.13 7.09 3.07
CA ARG A 139 28.59 8.10 2.67
C ARG A 139 28.12 8.67 3.51
N ASP A 140 27.93 7.95 4.25
CA ASP A 140 27.50 8.50 5.08
C ASP A 140 28.31 9.25 5.34
N SER A 141 28.86 9.01 4.79
CA SER A 141 29.61 9.81 4.79
C SER A 141 29.37 10.26 3.94
#